data_dead28a9a2e9b983acae5cc8f1418a92
#
_entry.id   dead28a9a2e9b983acae5cc8f1418a92
#
_cell.length_a   1.000
_cell.length_b   1.000
_cell.length_c   1.000
_cell.angle_alpha   90.00
_cell.angle_beta   90.00
_cell.angle_gamma   90.00
#
_symmetry.space_group_name_H-M   'P 1'
#
loop_
_entity.id
_entity.type
_entity.pdbx_description
1 polymer ?
#
loop_
_entity_poly.entity_id
_entity_poly.type
_entity_poly.pdbx_seq_one_letter_code
_entity_poly.pdbx_strand_id
1 'polypeptide(L)'
;MTRPHPDRLRYCSRADVESAMPPVAERIELAERTMVALVADAELPPKLGVHPRPEGAFAHAMPAYLRGREPDGTDDRLGIKWVVGVPTNNARGLPAISALVVLNDPKTGVP
;
A
#
# COMPACT_ATOMS: atom_id res chain seq x y z
N MET A 1 -10.29 9.57 14.17
CA MET A 1 -10.02 9.64 12.71
C MET A 1 -10.94 10.69 12.10
N THR A 2 -10.39 11.72 11.49
CA THR A 2 -11.17 12.73 10.78
C THR A 2 -11.82 12.11 9.55
N ARG A 3 -13.10 12.44 9.30
CA ARG A 3 -13.80 11.98 8.11
C ARG A 3 -13.03 12.39 6.85
N PRO A 4 -12.98 11.54 5.82
CA PRO A 4 -12.42 11.93 4.54
C PRO A 4 -13.16 13.15 4.00
N HIS A 5 -12.40 14.14 3.56
CA HIS A 5 -12.95 15.35 2.95
C HIS A 5 -12.65 15.28 1.45
N PRO A 6 -13.65 15.43 0.58
CA PRO A 6 -13.47 15.21 -0.85
C PRO A 6 -12.41 16.12 -1.50
N ASP A 7 -12.13 17.26 -0.88
CA ASP A 7 -11.17 18.23 -1.40
C ASP A 7 -9.80 18.18 -0.73
N ARG A 8 -9.54 17.13 0.08
CA ARG A 8 -8.28 17.01 0.82
C ARG A 8 -7.73 15.61 0.76
N LEU A 9 -6.50 15.50 0.32
CA LEU A 9 -5.71 14.27 0.42
C LEU A 9 -4.81 14.36 1.65
N ARG A 10 -4.82 13.32 2.49
CA ARG A 10 -3.87 13.20 3.60
C ARG A 10 -2.59 12.53 3.08
N TYR A 11 -1.50 13.23 3.16
CA TYR A 11 -0.19 12.66 2.88
C TYR A 11 0.54 12.36 4.20
N CYS A 12 1.01 11.12 4.33
CA CYS A 12 1.86 10.69 5.44
C CYS A 12 3.27 10.44 4.91
N SER A 13 4.24 11.15 5.46
CA SER A 13 5.65 10.92 5.15
C SER A 13 6.13 9.59 5.72
N ARG A 14 7.33 9.16 5.34
CA ARG A 14 7.98 8.00 5.97
C ARG A 14 8.08 8.17 7.49
N ALA A 15 8.44 9.35 7.96
CA ALA A 15 8.54 9.63 9.40
C ALA A 15 7.18 9.52 10.10
N ASP A 16 6.11 10.00 9.47
CA ASP A 16 4.75 9.84 10.00
C ASP A 16 4.38 8.37 10.12
N VAL A 17 4.66 7.56 9.11
CA VAL A 17 4.40 6.12 9.12
C VAL A 17 5.22 5.42 10.20
N GLU A 18 6.51 5.72 10.31
CA GLU A 18 7.38 5.13 11.33
C GLU A 18 6.90 5.45 12.74
N SER A 19 6.44 6.68 12.99
CA SER A 19 5.92 7.08 14.30
C SER A 19 4.60 6.41 14.67
N ALA A 20 3.81 6.01 13.67
CA ALA A 20 2.52 5.34 13.85
C ALA A 20 2.63 3.81 13.84
N MET A 21 3.82 3.26 13.58
CA MET A 21 4.03 1.82 13.54
C MET A 21 3.73 1.18 14.90
N PRO A 22 2.91 0.10 14.92
CA PRO A 22 2.69 -0.65 16.13
C PRO A 22 3.96 -1.42 16.57
N PRO A 23 4.00 -1.90 17.81
CA PRO A 23 5.09 -2.76 18.28
C PRO A 23 5.31 -3.99 17.41
N VAL A 24 6.53 -4.54 17.40
CA VAL A 24 6.90 -5.67 16.53
C VAL A 24 5.96 -6.87 16.69
N ALA A 25 5.59 -7.22 17.91
CA ALA A 25 4.67 -8.34 18.16
C ALA A 25 3.32 -8.13 17.46
N GLU A 26 2.77 -6.94 17.54
CA GLU A 26 1.50 -6.59 16.88
C GLU A 26 1.64 -6.59 15.35
N ARG A 27 2.77 -6.13 14.82
CA ARG A 27 3.05 -6.21 13.38
C ARG A 27 3.09 -7.64 12.88
N ILE A 28 3.67 -8.55 13.66
CA ILE A 28 3.71 -9.99 13.32
C ILE A 28 2.29 -10.56 13.31
N GLU A 29 1.45 -10.24 14.28
CA GLU A 29 0.05 -10.66 14.31
C GLU A 29 -0.74 -10.12 13.11
N LEU A 30 -0.53 -8.86 12.75
CA LEU A 30 -1.16 -8.25 11.58
C LEU A 30 -0.75 -8.97 10.28
N ALA A 31 0.53 -9.28 10.14
CA ALA A 31 1.03 -10.02 8.98
C ALA A 31 0.43 -11.43 8.90
N GLU A 32 0.35 -12.13 10.02
CA GLU A 32 -0.24 -13.47 10.10
C GLU A 32 -1.74 -13.44 9.71
N ARG A 33 -2.51 -12.52 10.27
CA ARG A 33 -3.93 -12.36 9.91
C ARG A 33 -4.12 -12.02 8.44
N THR A 34 -3.25 -11.17 7.89
CA THR A 34 -3.29 -10.82 6.48
C THR A 34 -3.00 -12.03 5.59
N MET A 35 -2.00 -12.82 5.92
CA MET A 35 -1.67 -14.03 5.18
C MET A 35 -2.81 -15.05 5.20
N VAL A 36 -3.49 -15.22 6.32
CA VAL A 36 -4.68 -16.07 6.42
C VAL A 36 -5.82 -15.52 5.57
N ALA A 37 -6.06 -14.22 5.62
CA ALA A 37 -7.12 -13.57 4.84
C ALA A 37 -6.91 -13.67 3.32
N LEU A 38 -5.66 -13.76 2.84
CA LEU A 38 -5.36 -13.91 1.41
C LEU A 38 -6.01 -15.14 0.77
N VAL A 39 -6.33 -16.17 1.55
CA VAL A 39 -6.90 -17.41 1.03
C VAL A 39 -8.35 -17.26 0.60
N ALA A 40 -9.17 -16.51 1.34
CA ALA A 40 -10.61 -16.45 1.12
C ALA A 40 -11.21 -15.03 1.11
N ASP A 41 -10.53 -14.07 1.72
CA ASP A 41 -11.09 -12.75 2.03
C ASP A 41 -10.36 -11.60 1.31
N ALA A 42 -9.53 -11.90 0.33
CA ALA A 42 -8.76 -10.88 -0.38
C ALA A 42 -8.87 -11.04 -1.89
N GLU A 43 -8.89 -9.90 -2.57
CA GLU A 43 -8.60 -9.81 -3.99
C GLU A 43 -7.19 -9.24 -4.15
N LEU A 44 -6.28 -10.07 -4.63
CA LEU A 44 -4.89 -9.71 -4.87
C LEU A 44 -4.51 -10.12 -6.30
N PRO A 45 -4.84 -9.30 -7.30
CA PRO A 45 -4.51 -9.60 -8.68
C PRO A 45 -2.99 -9.59 -8.90
N PRO A 46 -2.50 -10.26 -9.95
CA PRO A 46 -1.10 -10.14 -10.36
C PRO A 46 -0.72 -8.68 -10.59
N LYS A 47 0.48 -8.31 -10.18
CA LYS A 47 0.99 -6.95 -10.41
C LYS A 47 1.10 -6.66 -11.90
N LEU A 48 0.79 -5.42 -12.28
CA LEU A 48 1.00 -4.90 -13.63
C LEU A 48 2.31 -4.12 -13.65
N GLY A 49 3.15 -4.39 -14.64
CA GLY A 49 4.46 -3.78 -14.74
C GLY A 49 4.72 -3.12 -16.09
N VAL A 50 5.47 -2.05 -16.03
CA VAL A 50 6.09 -1.41 -17.20
C VAL A 50 7.59 -1.27 -16.98
N HIS A 51 8.34 -1.14 -18.06
CA HIS A 51 9.80 -1.14 -18.01
C HIS A 51 10.33 0.14 -18.63
N PRO A 52 10.45 1.22 -17.86
CA PRO A 52 11.05 2.46 -18.34
C PRO A 52 12.56 2.33 -18.54
N ARG A 53 13.17 3.31 -19.20
CA ARG A 53 14.63 3.46 -19.20
C ARG A 53 15.12 3.98 -17.86
N PRO A 54 16.34 3.64 -17.40
CA PRO A 54 17.35 2.76 -18.02
C PRO A 54 17.04 1.27 -17.88
N GLU A 55 17.85 0.43 -18.53
CA GLU A 55 17.74 -1.03 -18.42
C GLU A 55 17.73 -1.51 -16.98
N GLY A 56 16.87 -2.46 -16.67
CA GLY A 56 16.65 -2.97 -15.31
C GLY A 56 15.67 -2.13 -14.48
N ALA A 57 15.23 -0.96 -14.98
CA ALA A 57 14.20 -0.19 -14.33
C ALA A 57 12.82 -0.85 -14.50
N PHE A 58 11.98 -0.66 -13.50
CA PHE A 58 10.60 -1.17 -13.52
C PHE A 58 9.66 -0.24 -12.76
N ALA A 59 8.38 -0.32 -13.09
CA ALA A 59 7.32 0.29 -12.30
C ALA A 59 6.16 -0.70 -12.21
N HIS A 60 5.68 -0.95 -10.99
CA HIS A 60 4.61 -1.91 -10.73
C HIS A 60 3.41 -1.26 -10.05
N ALA A 61 2.22 -1.53 -10.58
CA ALA A 61 0.94 -1.24 -9.93
C ALA A 61 0.45 -2.50 -9.21
N MET A 62 0.21 -2.38 -7.91
CA MET A 62 -0.13 -3.52 -7.06
C MET A 62 -1.38 -3.18 -6.22
N PRO A 63 -2.58 -3.25 -6.83
CA PRO A 63 -3.82 -3.04 -6.09
C PRO A 63 -4.14 -4.23 -5.20
N ALA A 64 -4.86 -3.98 -4.11
CA ALA A 64 -5.36 -5.02 -3.23
C ALA A 64 -6.66 -4.58 -2.54
N TYR A 65 -7.52 -5.54 -2.32
CA TYR A 65 -8.71 -5.40 -1.50
C TYR A 65 -8.74 -6.52 -0.48
N LEU A 66 -8.96 -6.16 0.77
CA LEU A 66 -9.06 -7.10 1.88
C LEU A 66 -10.42 -6.92 2.53
N ARG A 67 -11.23 -7.97 2.51
CA ARG A 67 -12.52 -7.99 3.21
C ARG A 67 -12.30 -8.14 4.70
N GLY A 68 -12.90 -7.26 5.47
CA GLY A 68 -12.92 -7.35 6.92
C GLY A 68 -13.97 -8.32 7.45
N ARG A 69 -14.14 -8.34 8.74
CA ARG A 69 -15.11 -9.22 9.43
C ARG A 69 -16.49 -8.59 9.57
N GLU A 70 -16.56 -7.26 9.55
CA GLU A 70 -17.82 -6.55 9.72
C GLU A 70 -18.68 -6.65 8.44
N PRO A 71 -19.93 -7.09 8.56
CA PRO A 71 -20.80 -7.29 7.39
C PRO A 71 -21.06 -6.01 6.60
N ASP A 72 -20.94 -4.84 7.23
CA ASP A 72 -21.15 -3.55 6.59
C ASP A 72 -19.89 -3.00 5.87
N GLY A 73 -18.78 -3.74 5.92
CA GLY A 73 -17.53 -3.38 5.25
C GLY A 73 -16.73 -2.27 5.94
N THR A 74 -17.06 -1.90 7.19
CA THR A 74 -16.36 -0.81 7.90
C THR A 74 -14.90 -1.08 8.16
N ASP A 75 -14.52 -2.35 8.25
CA ASP A 75 -13.13 -2.79 8.48
C ASP A 75 -12.46 -3.37 7.21
N ASP A 76 -13.10 -3.23 6.06
CA ASP A 76 -12.46 -3.54 4.77
C ASP A 76 -11.26 -2.63 4.53
N ARG A 77 -10.33 -3.10 3.71
CA ARG A 77 -9.16 -2.31 3.29
C ARG A 77 -9.03 -2.36 1.78
N LEU A 78 -8.84 -1.20 1.19
CA LEU A 78 -8.68 -1.02 -0.25
C LEU A 78 -7.50 -0.09 -0.49
N GLY A 79 -6.61 -0.47 -1.39
CA GLY A 79 -5.48 0.37 -1.70
C GLY A 79 -4.63 -0.15 -2.85
N ILE A 80 -3.61 0.60 -3.14
CA ILE A 80 -2.62 0.27 -4.16
C ILE A 80 -1.23 0.68 -3.69
N LYS A 81 -0.25 -0.14 -4.01
CA LYS A 81 1.16 0.26 -3.97
C LYS A 81 1.62 0.53 -5.40
N TRP A 82 2.14 1.73 -5.62
CA TRP A 82 2.87 2.08 -6.83
C TRP A 82 4.35 2.10 -6.51
N VAL A 83 5.13 1.18 -7.07
CA VAL A 83 6.55 1.03 -6.77
C VAL A 83 7.36 1.17 -8.05
N VAL A 84 8.46 1.92 -7.96
CA VAL A 84 9.38 2.16 -9.06
C VAL A 84 10.79 1.81 -8.62
N GLY A 85 11.48 1.00 -9.41
CA GLY A 85 12.88 0.64 -9.20
C GLY A 85 13.74 1.20 -10.33
N VAL A 86 14.80 1.89 -9.97
CA VAL A 86 15.80 2.42 -10.90
C VAL A 86 17.19 2.09 -10.35
N PRO A 87 17.81 0.94 -10.76
CA PRO A 87 19.06 0.46 -10.18
C PRO A 87 20.22 1.47 -10.25
N THR A 88 20.26 2.30 -11.29
CA THR A 88 21.32 3.30 -11.47
C THR A 88 21.25 4.46 -10.48
N ASN A 89 20.18 4.58 -9.70
CA ASN A 89 20.03 5.64 -8.69
C ASN A 89 21.07 5.56 -7.59
N ASN A 90 21.58 4.39 -7.26
CA ASN A 90 22.60 4.24 -6.24
C ASN A 90 23.85 5.09 -6.55
N ALA A 91 24.23 5.19 -7.81
CA ALA A 91 25.37 6.02 -8.23
C ALA A 91 25.11 7.53 -8.09
N ARG A 92 23.84 7.93 -7.93
CA ARG A 92 23.41 9.33 -7.73
C ARG A 92 23.10 9.65 -6.27
N GLY A 93 23.31 8.72 -5.35
CA GLY A 93 22.94 8.89 -3.94
C GLY A 93 21.42 8.88 -3.70
N LEU A 94 20.65 8.37 -4.65
CA LEU A 94 19.18 8.23 -4.55
C LEU A 94 18.82 6.78 -4.23
N PRO A 95 17.65 6.54 -3.58
CA PRO A 95 17.16 5.19 -3.39
C PRO A 95 16.93 4.47 -4.74
N ALA A 96 17.33 3.21 -4.81
CA ALA A 96 17.08 2.39 -6.00
C ALA A 96 15.58 2.08 -6.16
N ILE A 97 14.85 1.99 -5.05
CA ILE A 97 13.41 1.68 -5.03
C ILE A 97 12.69 2.76 -4.25
N SER A 98 11.59 3.26 -4.84
CA SER A 98 10.67 4.20 -4.19
C SER A 98 9.25 3.71 -4.39
N ALA A 99 8.39 3.95 -3.40
CA ALA A 99 7.00 3.54 -3.49
C ALA A 99 6.07 4.56 -2.82
N LEU A 100 4.85 4.59 -3.33
CA LEU A 100 3.73 5.30 -2.72
C LEU A 100 2.61 4.28 -2.50
N VAL A 101 2.01 4.31 -1.31
CA VAL A 101 0.82 3.53 -1.00
C VAL A 101 -0.36 4.51 -0.90
N VAL A 102 -1.43 4.22 -1.62
CA VAL A 102 -2.69 4.94 -1.52
C VAL A 102 -3.71 4.03 -0.86
N LEU A 103 -4.35 4.52 0.20
CA LEU A 103 -5.48 3.86 0.84
C LEU A 103 -6.75 4.62 0.52
N ASN A 104 -7.79 3.88 0.14
CA ASN A 104 -9.09 4.44 -0.17
C ASN A 104 -10.12 3.98 0.88
N ASP A 105 -11.06 4.84 1.20
CA ASP A 105 -12.24 4.41 1.93
C ASP A 105 -13.02 3.43 1.04
N PRO A 106 -13.22 2.17 1.47
CA PRO A 106 -13.82 1.17 0.59
C PRO A 106 -15.31 1.41 0.30
N LYS A 107 -15.98 2.26 1.07
CA LYS A 107 -17.39 2.59 0.86
C LYS A 107 -17.60 3.75 -0.10
N THR A 108 -16.69 4.73 -0.05
CA THR A 108 -16.84 5.98 -0.82
C THR A 108 -15.87 6.06 -1.99
N GLY A 109 -14.78 5.29 -1.96
CA GLY A 109 -13.70 5.37 -2.94
C GLY A 109 -12.76 6.55 -2.72
N VAL A 110 -12.99 7.39 -1.72
CA VAL A 110 -12.18 8.57 -1.45
C VAL A 110 -10.81 8.17 -0.87
N PRO A 111 -9.69 8.66 -1.42
CA PRO A 111 -8.36 8.40 -0.90
C PRO A 111 -8.02 9.19 0.37
#